data_c4ccf8c4ed1b60245ae7686b1149c05e
#
_entry.id   c4ccf8c4ed1b60245ae7686b1149c05e
#
_cell.length_a   1.000
_cell.length_b   1.000
_cell.length_c   1.000
_cell.angle_alpha   90.00
_cell.angle_beta   90.00
_cell.angle_gamma   90.00
#
_symmetry.space_group_name_H-M   'P 1'
#
loop_
_entity.id
_entity.type
_entity.pdbx_description
1 polymer ?
#
loop_
_entity_poly.entity_id
_entity_poly.type
_entity_poly.pdbx_seq_one_letter_code
_entity_poly.pdbx_strand_id
1 'polypeptide(L)'
;MRTGRNYDFKDDTSALLVRNHPRGGYASIGFAALNNLGTNAPLDSVAGRAAALMGPFAQLDGVNECGVSIVVLTLDSKPCDQDTQRPVINTSLAIRLVLDRAATTQEAVDLLSAYDMHAMAGRDYHFF
;
A
#
# COMPACT_ATOMS: atom_id res chain seq x y z
N MET A 1 -3.62 -7.44 -19.62
CA MET A 1 -4.28 -7.92 -18.40
C MET A 1 -5.23 -6.83 -17.92
N ARG A 2 -6.42 -7.16 -17.40
CA ARG A 2 -7.35 -6.20 -16.81
C ARG A 2 -7.61 -6.64 -15.38
N THR A 3 -7.45 -5.73 -14.43
CA THR A 3 -7.71 -5.97 -13.00
C THR A 3 -8.85 -5.07 -12.56
N GLY A 4 -9.84 -5.61 -11.87
CA GLY A 4 -10.92 -4.86 -11.24
C GLY A 4 -10.96 -5.17 -9.75
N ARG A 5 -11.27 -4.17 -8.94
CA ARG A 5 -11.38 -4.29 -7.50
C ARG A 5 -12.55 -3.48 -6.96
N ASN A 6 -13.28 -4.08 -6.03
CA ASN A 6 -14.18 -3.38 -5.13
C ASN A 6 -13.49 -3.20 -3.79
N TYR A 7 -13.70 -2.05 -3.16
CA TYR A 7 -13.28 -1.76 -1.80
C TYR A 7 -14.51 -1.77 -0.90
N ASP A 8 -14.84 -2.96 -0.40
CA ASP A 8 -15.95 -3.15 0.54
C ASP A 8 -15.41 -3.13 1.97
N PHE A 9 -15.58 -2.00 2.64
CA PHE A 9 -15.18 -1.85 4.03
C PHE A 9 -16.38 -1.43 4.88
N LYS A 10 -16.34 -1.79 6.17
CA LYS A 10 -17.48 -1.58 7.08
C LYS A 10 -17.76 -0.10 7.36
N ASP A 11 -16.73 0.74 7.26
CA ASP A 11 -16.82 2.15 7.57
C ASP A 11 -16.84 2.97 6.29
N ASP A 12 -17.71 3.97 6.25
CA ASP A 12 -17.68 4.98 5.19
C ASP A 12 -16.39 5.79 5.32
N THR A 13 -15.53 5.64 4.34
CA THR A 13 -14.23 6.32 4.32
C THR A 13 -13.98 6.95 2.98
N SER A 14 -13.43 8.16 2.99
CA SER A 14 -12.98 8.80 1.77
C SER A 14 -11.72 8.14 1.23
N ALA A 15 -11.70 7.89 -0.08
CA ALA A 15 -10.53 7.39 -0.77
C ALA A 15 -9.76 8.53 -1.43
N LEU A 16 -8.45 8.41 -1.44
CA LEU A 16 -7.54 9.29 -2.18
C LEU A 16 -7.03 8.55 -3.41
N LEU A 17 -7.14 9.17 -4.58
CA LEU A 17 -6.37 8.78 -5.73
C LEU A 17 -4.99 9.41 -5.61
N VAL A 18 -3.98 8.58 -5.43
CA VAL A 18 -2.60 9.00 -5.18
C VAL A 18 -1.78 8.79 -6.44
N ARG A 19 -1.20 9.86 -6.96
CA ARG A 19 -0.23 9.80 -8.05
C ARG A 19 1.16 10.09 -7.50
N ASN A 20 2.07 9.17 -7.72
CA ASN A 20 3.46 9.28 -7.29
C ASN A 20 4.40 9.36 -8.49
N HIS A 21 5.48 10.11 -8.31
CA HIS A 21 6.60 10.11 -9.24
C HIS A 21 7.89 10.34 -8.44
N PRO A 22 8.40 9.30 -7.77
CA PRO A 22 9.57 9.44 -6.92
C PRO A 22 10.83 9.67 -7.76
N ARG A 23 11.77 10.42 -7.23
CA ARG A 23 13.06 10.61 -7.89
C ARG A 23 13.82 9.29 -7.92
N GLY A 24 14.11 8.78 -9.12
CA GLY A 24 14.84 7.53 -9.31
C GLY A 24 14.02 6.27 -9.03
N GLY A 25 12.69 6.37 -9.08
CA GLY A 25 11.75 5.24 -9.05
C GLY A 25 10.67 5.40 -10.10
N TYR A 26 9.82 4.39 -10.26
CA TYR A 26 8.75 4.38 -11.25
C TYR A 26 7.58 5.28 -10.84
N ALA A 27 6.99 5.96 -11.83
CA ALA A 27 5.73 6.65 -11.62
C ALA A 27 4.61 5.63 -11.37
N SER A 28 3.70 5.97 -10.46
CA SER A 28 2.60 5.08 -10.08
C SER A 28 1.33 5.83 -9.76
N ILE A 29 0.21 5.11 -9.81
CA ILE A 29 -1.10 5.57 -9.38
C ILE A 29 -1.75 4.47 -8.53
N GLY A 30 -2.43 4.85 -7.46
CA GLY A 30 -3.11 3.91 -6.56
C GLY A 30 -4.10 4.60 -5.65
N PHE A 31 -4.78 3.81 -4.84
CA PHE A 31 -5.75 4.29 -3.87
C PHE A 31 -5.23 4.16 -2.44
N ALA A 32 -5.46 5.19 -1.64
CA ALA A 32 -5.27 5.19 -0.21
C ALA A 32 -6.59 5.54 0.50
N ALA A 33 -6.89 4.88 1.59
CA ALA A 33 -8.04 5.20 2.42
C ALA A 33 -7.64 6.17 3.55
N LEU A 34 -8.40 7.23 3.74
CA LEU A 34 -8.08 8.26 4.72
C LEU A 34 -8.07 7.76 6.16
N ASN A 35 -8.96 6.82 6.49
CA ASN A 35 -8.99 6.22 7.83
C ASN A 35 -7.68 5.48 8.18
N ASN A 36 -6.96 4.95 7.20
CA ASN A 36 -5.64 4.33 7.40
C ASN A 36 -4.55 5.36 7.75
N LEU A 37 -4.82 6.64 7.55
CA LEU A 37 -3.94 7.75 7.95
C LEU A 37 -4.20 8.23 9.38
N GLY A 38 -5.07 7.52 10.13
CA GLY A 38 -5.39 7.85 11.52
C GLY A 38 -6.22 9.13 11.70
N THR A 39 -6.87 9.61 10.63
CA THR A 39 -7.70 10.80 10.69
C THR A 39 -8.94 10.66 9.81
N ASN A 40 -10.05 11.20 10.30
CA ASN A 40 -11.28 11.43 9.54
C ASN A 40 -11.48 12.92 9.23
N ALA A 41 -10.42 13.72 9.34
CA ALA A 41 -10.51 15.15 9.09
C ALA A 41 -10.90 15.42 7.62
N PRO A 42 -11.82 16.35 7.34
CA PRO A 42 -12.19 16.72 5.98
C PRO A 42 -10.97 17.18 5.17
N LEU A 43 -10.89 16.82 3.89
CA LEU A 43 -9.76 17.15 3.01
C LEU A 43 -9.57 18.64 2.76
N ASP A 44 -10.61 19.45 2.97
CA ASP A 44 -10.55 20.91 2.89
C ASP A 44 -9.96 21.57 4.15
N SER A 45 -9.84 20.82 5.25
CA SER A 45 -9.17 21.26 6.47
C SER A 45 -7.64 21.18 6.38
N VAL A 46 -6.94 21.95 7.20
CA VAL A 46 -5.47 21.88 7.29
C VAL A 46 -5.00 20.50 7.73
N ALA A 47 -5.68 19.89 8.70
CA ALA A 47 -5.36 18.55 9.20
C ALA A 47 -5.56 17.47 8.12
N GLY A 48 -6.67 17.53 7.36
CA GLY A 48 -6.94 16.60 6.26
C GLY A 48 -5.93 16.72 5.13
N ARG A 49 -5.54 17.95 4.77
CA ARG A 49 -4.48 18.18 3.75
C ARG A 49 -3.12 17.67 4.22
N ALA A 50 -2.76 17.89 5.48
CA ALA A 50 -1.53 17.37 6.04
C ALA A 50 -1.52 15.84 6.03
N ALA A 51 -2.63 15.19 6.40
CA ALA A 51 -2.79 13.75 6.33
C ALA A 51 -2.70 13.22 4.89
N ALA A 52 -3.27 13.92 3.92
CA ALA A 52 -3.22 13.53 2.51
C ALA A 52 -1.78 13.44 1.95
N LEU A 53 -0.83 14.20 2.51
CA LEU A 53 0.58 14.09 2.13
C LEU A 53 1.19 12.72 2.50
N MET A 54 0.59 12.00 3.44
CA MET A 54 0.99 10.63 3.80
C MET A 54 0.33 9.58 2.91
N GLY A 55 -0.60 9.96 2.03
CA GLY A 55 -1.29 9.07 1.10
C GLY A 55 -0.38 8.10 0.34
N PRO A 56 0.80 8.52 -0.16
CA PRO A 56 1.77 7.64 -0.80
C PRO A 56 2.24 6.46 0.05
N PHE A 57 2.17 6.57 1.37
CA PHE A 57 2.60 5.54 2.33
C PHE A 57 1.43 4.76 2.94
N ALA A 58 0.20 5.03 2.50
CA ALA A 58 -1.01 4.39 2.99
C ALA A 58 -1.84 3.77 1.84
N GLN A 59 -1.23 3.52 0.70
CA GLN A 59 -1.87 2.89 -0.44
C GLN A 59 -2.26 1.45 -0.12
N LEU A 60 -3.41 1.03 -0.64
CA LEU A 60 -3.95 -0.33 -0.53
C LEU A 60 -3.83 -1.10 -1.84
N ASP A 61 -3.59 -0.38 -2.92
CA ASP A 61 -3.37 -0.90 -4.25
C ASP A 61 -2.66 0.13 -5.11
N GLY A 62 -2.24 -0.30 -6.29
CA GLY A 62 -1.69 0.60 -7.29
C GLY A 62 -1.15 -0.14 -8.49
N VAL A 63 -0.79 0.67 -9.49
CA VAL A 63 -0.08 0.22 -10.68
C VAL A 63 1.01 1.23 -11.01
N ASN A 64 2.17 0.75 -11.42
CA ASN A 64 3.26 1.60 -11.87
C ASN A 64 3.34 1.70 -13.40
N GLU A 65 4.17 2.56 -13.90
CA GLU A 65 4.36 2.80 -15.34
C GLU A 65 4.91 1.60 -16.12
N CYS A 66 5.55 0.64 -15.43
CA CYS A 66 5.97 -0.63 -16.02
C CYS A 66 4.83 -1.65 -16.14
N GLY A 67 3.64 -1.34 -15.62
CA GLY A 67 2.47 -2.21 -15.63
C GLY A 67 2.44 -3.23 -14.48
N VAL A 68 3.37 -3.14 -13.51
CA VAL A 68 3.29 -3.93 -12.28
C VAL A 68 2.17 -3.37 -11.42
N SER A 69 1.21 -4.22 -11.09
CA SER A 69 0.13 -3.92 -10.16
C SER A 69 0.30 -4.71 -8.87
N ILE A 70 -0.05 -4.09 -7.76
CA ILE A 70 -0.09 -4.72 -6.45
C ILE A 70 -1.37 -4.33 -5.73
N VAL A 71 -2.03 -5.31 -5.14
CA VAL A 71 -3.28 -5.14 -4.40
C VAL A 71 -3.17 -5.88 -3.08
N VAL A 72 -3.67 -5.29 -2.01
CA VAL A 72 -3.75 -5.95 -0.70
C VAL A 72 -5.19 -6.37 -0.39
N LEU A 73 -5.34 -7.59 0.11
CA LEU A 73 -6.60 -8.12 0.64
C LEU A 73 -6.39 -8.54 2.10
N THR A 74 -7.31 -8.15 2.96
CA THR A 74 -7.29 -8.55 4.38
C THR A 74 -7.63 -10.02 4.51
N LEU A 75 -6.88 -10.72 5.36
CA LEU A 75 -7.14 -12.09 5.77
C LEU A 75 -7.68 -12.14 7.19
N ASP A 76 -8.61 -13.05 7.43
CA ASP A 76 -9.06 -13.43 8.77
C ASP A 76 -8.17 -14.56 9.32
N SER A 77 -6.92 -14.20 9.60
CA SER A 77 -5.90 -15.11 10.08
C SER A 77 -5.07 -14.48 11.22
N LYS A 78 -4.26 -15.28 11.88
CA LYS A 78 -3.32 -14.78 12.88
C LYS A 78 -2.33 -13.83 12.17
N PRO A 79 -2.09 -12.62 12.71
CA PRO A 79 -1.16 -11.67 12.12
C PRO A 79 0.23 -12.26 11.88
N CYS A 80 0.77 -11.99 10.69
CA CYS A 80 2.13 -12.38 10.35
C CYS A 80 3.13 -11.50 11.10
N ASP A 81 4.15 -12.14 11.65
CA ASP A 81 5.24 -11.48 12.37
C ASP A 81 6.50 -12.31 12.13
N GLN A 82 7.10 -12.12 10.94
CA GLN A 82 8.28 -12.88 10.53
C GLN A 82 9.51 -12.41 11.30
N ASP A 83 10.33 -13.32 11.73
CA ASP A 83 11.62 -13.06 12.41
C ASP A 83 12.71 -13.94 11.81
N THR A 84 13.18 -13.57 10.61
CA THR A 84 14.29 -14.24 9.91
C THR A 84 15.56 -13.40 9.92
N GLN A 85 15.61 -12.38 10.78
CA GLN A 85 16.73 -11.45 10.93
C GLN A 85 16.92 -10.52 9.72
N ARG A 86 15.89 -10.36 8.90
CA ARG A 86 15.86 -9.38 7.82
C ARG A 86 15.28 -8.05 8.29
N PRO A 87 15.49 -6.96 7.56
CA PRO A 87 14.80 -5.70 7.85
C PRO A 87 13.29 -5.87 7.81
N VAL A 88 12.59 -5.28 8.78
CA VAL A 88 11.14 -5.35 8.86
C VAL A 88 10.48 -4.38 7.89
N ILE A 89 9.43 -4.83 7.21
CA ILE A 89 8.56 -4.00 6.39
C ILE A 89 7.09 -4.28 6.71
N ASN A 90 6.27 -3.23 6.75
CA ASN A 90 4.82 -3.39 6.88
C ASN A 90 4.11 -3.37 5.52
N THR A 91 2.84 -3.75 5.51
CA THR A 91 2.02 -3.89 4.31
C THR A 91 2.01 -2.64 3.41
N SER A 92 1.82 -1.45 3.97
CA SER A 92 1.72 -0.22 3.17
C SER A 92 3.05 0.18 2.57
N LEU A 93 4.15 -0.01 3.29
CA LEU A 93 5.49 0.23 2.78
C LEU A 93 5.90 -0.81 1.73
N ALA A 94 5.44 -2.06 1.85
CA ALA A 94 5.63 -3.11 0.85
C ALA A 94 4.99 -2.72 -0.49
N ILE A 95 3.75 -2.22 -0.48
CA ILE A 95 3.08 -1.71 -1.68
C ILE A 95 3.90 -0.57 -2.31
N ARG A 96 4.31 0.38 -1.50
CA ARG A 96 5.13 1.51 -1.97
C ARG A 96 6.45 1.05 -2.59
N LEU A 97 7.15 0.12 -1.92
CA LEU A 97 8.43 -0.42 -2.40
C LEU A 97 8.28 -1.07 -3.77
N VAL A 98 7.26 -1.92 -3.94
CA VAL A 98 6.97 -2.61 -5.21
C VAL A 98 6.65 -1.60 -6.31
N LEU A 99 5.76 -0.65 -6.05
CA LEU A 99 5.38 0.35 -7.05
C LEU A 99 6.55 1.24 -7.49
N ASP A 100 7.47 1.55 -6.58
CA ASP A 100 8.61 2.41 -6.88
C ASP A 100 9.76 1.68 -7.58
N ARG A 101 9.89 0.34 -7.42
CA ARG A 101 11.12 -0.37 -7.72
C ARG A 101 10.97 -1.59 -8.64
N ALA A 102 9.81 -2.19 -8.75
CA ALA A 102 9.61 -3.38 -9.55
C ALA A 102 9.14 -3.04 -10.97
N ALA A 103 9.83 -3.54 -11.98
CA ALA A 103 9.39 -3.49 -13.38
C ALA A 103 8.68 -4.79 -13.81
N THR A 104 8.82 -5.85 -13.02
CA THR A 104 8.22 -7.16 -13.26
C THR A 104 7.67 -7.78 -11.99
N THR A 105 6.78 -8.76 -12.13
CA THR A 105 6.27 -9.52 -10.97
C THR A 105 7.41 -10.26 -10.24
N GLN A 106 8.39 -10.79 -10.97
CA GLN A 106 9.51 -11.46 -10.34
C GLN A 106 10.36 -10.51 -9.49
N GLU A 107 10.64 -9.31 -10.00
CA GLU A 107 11.33 -8.28 -9.21
C GLU A 107 10.54 -7.87 -7.96
N ALA A 108 9.20 -7.80 -8.04
CA ALA A 108 8.37 -7.54 -6.87
C ALA A 108 8.51 -8.63 -5.80
N VAL A 109 8.50 -9.91 -6.21
CA VAL A 109 8.72 -11.05 -5.31
C VAL A 109 10.11 -11.00 -4.69
N ASP A 110 11.14 -10.75 -5.48
CA ASP A 110 12.53 -10.70 -5.01
C ASP A 110 12.72 -9.54 -4.00
N LEU A 111 12.15 -8.36 -4.30
CA LEU A 111 12.17 -7.21 -3.39
C LEU A 111 11.52 -7.53 -2.05
N LEU A 112 10.31 -8.09 -2.05
CA LEU A 112 9.59 -8.41 -0.81
C LEU A 112 10.27 -9.53 -0.03
N SER A 113 10.91 -10.47 -0.71
CA SER A 113 11.66 -11.57 -0.07
C SER A 113 12.91 -11.12 0.69
N ALA A 114 13.37 -9.88 0.50
CA ALA A 114 14.49 -9.32 1.24
C ALA A 114 14.11 -8.77 2.62
N TYR A 115 12.83 -8.80 2.98
CA TYR A 115 12.29 -8.23 4.21
C TYR A 115 11.52 -9.26 5.02
N ASP A 116 11.45 -9.04 6.33
CA ASP A 116 10.50 -9.69 7.23
C ASP A 116 9.19 -8.89 7.24
N MET A 117 8.11 -9.55 6.85
CA MET A 117 6.79 -8.93 6.78
C MET A 117 6.14 -8.91 8.16
N HIS A 118 5.73 -7.72 8.61
CA HIS A 118 4.93 -7.54 9.82
C HIS A 118 3.53 -7.04 9.47
N ALA A 119 2.54 -7.65 10.09
CA ALA A 119 1.15 -7.27 9.94
C ALA A 119 0.90 -5.85 10.48
N MET A 120 -0.02 -5.12 9.84
CA MET A 120 -0.49 -3.83 10.33
C MET A 120 -1.87 -3.97 10.98
N ALA A 121 -2.10 -3.16 12.02
CA ALA A 121 -3.40 -3.07 12.69
C ALA A 121 -3.95 -4.43 13.18
N GLY A 122 -3.06 -5.37 13.55
CA GLY A 122 -3.45 -6.68 14.07
C GLY A 122 -4.15 -7.60 13.06
N ARG A 123 -4.01 -7.34 11.76
CA ARG A 123 -4.59 -8.13 10.67
C ARG A 123 -3.51 -8.57 9.69
N ASP A 124 -3.71 -9.74 9.12
CA ASP A 124 -2.87 -10.25 8.05
C ASP A 124 -3.42 -9.89 6.66
N TYR A 125 -2.56 -9.97 5.66
CA TYR A 125 -2.87 -9.51 4.30
C TYR A 125 -2.25 -10.43 3.26
N HIS A 126 -2.97 -10.57 2.13
CA HIS A 126 -2.43 -11.12 0.88
C HIS A 126 -2.09 -10.00 -0.10
N PHE A 127 -0.99 -10.17 -0.82
CA PHE A 127 -0.66 -9.37 -1.99
C PHE A 127 -0.97 -10.13 -3.29
N PHE A 128 -1.52 -9.41 -4.26
CA PHE A 128 -1.76 -9.86 -5.62
C PHE A 128 -1.12 -8.93 -6.62
#